data_4b8ca250a851ee6481ebecbec4d84ed7
#
_entry.id   4b8ca250a851ee6481ebecbec4d84ed7
#
_cell.length_a   1.000
_cell.length_b   1.000
_cell.length_c   1.000
_cell.angle_alpha   90.00
_cell.angle_beta   90.00
_cell.angle_gamma   90.00
#
_symmetry.space_group_name_H-M   'P 1'
#
loop_
_entity.id
_entity.type
_entity.pdbx_description
1 polymer ?
#
loop_
_entity_poly.entity_id
_entity_poly.type
_entity_poly.pdbx_seq_one_letter_code
_entity_poly.pdbx_strand_id
1 'polypeptide(L)'
;MDVVTPPTSPVSRERAKEIKRLSVISAARQVRVLSRAELTELTGLSPATLTPLVRDLIAEGYLIERGPGASRAGRPRAMLEFNPRAELVAAVALEPTRISCEIADSDGAVVAHRVVRLTGEIVDTICRSVPELAGDGLPALRGVAIAAPGVISGGAVRLAPSVGLVEARPIGESVQRRLGVPVVVDNDVNLMAAGEHAAGAGADVADLLLLHVADGIGAGLVLDGQVRRGARGAAGEVGFLPLDPADRGHDGIGPFEARWSENAIAERVVALAPGRRPDSAVRALVDLAATDERASGYLDELLQAWSRLIVSCVCVIDPGRVLLSGAAAELDDAAVDRLQSMVGAAAPSATEVRRAVLGDRAVLHGAVSYALSAAAAGLSTLLPAP
;
A
#
# COMPACT_ATOMS: atom_id res chain seq x y z
N MET A 1 -15.02 5.73 59.55
CA MET A 1 -13.91 5.43 58.58
C MET A 1 -14.34 6.06 57.26
N ASP A 2 -13.93 7.31 57.05
CA ASP A 2 -14.24 8.04 55.83
C ASP A 2 -13.34 7.52 54.68
N VAL A 3 -13.95 6.95 53.67
CA VAL A 3 -13.28 6.55 52.46
C VAL A 3 -12.96 7.82 51.66
N VAL A 4 -11.75 8.32 51.82
CA VAL A 4 -11.21 9.41 51.01
C VAL A 4 -10.99 8.89 49.59
N THR A 5 -11.92 9.26 48.70
CA THR A 5 -11.74 9.03 47.26
C THR A 5 -10.59 9.95 46.76
N PRO A 6 -9.50 9.43 46.19
CA PRO A 6 -8.42 10.28 45.71
C PRO A 6 -8.93 11.23 44.59
N PRO A 7 -8.49 12.48 44.55
CA PRO A 7 -8.87 13.40 43.48
C PRO A 7 -8.34 12.88 42.14
N THR A 8 -9.24 12.56 41.22
CA THR A 8 -8.89 12.23 39.84
C THR A 8 -8.21 13.43 39.20
N SER A 9 -6.94 13.26 38.77
CA SER A 9 -6.18 14.34 38.14
C SER A 9 -6.85 14.82 36.84
N PRO A 10 -6.72 16.09 36.44
CA PRO A 10 -7.28 16.61 35.20
C PRO A 10 -6.91 15.73 33.96
N VAL A 11 -5.70 15.25 33.90
CA VAL A 11 -5.20 14.34 32.85
C VAL A 11 -5.99 13.03 32.80
N SER A 12 -6.43 12.48 33.94
CA SER A 12 -7.21 11.23 33.96
C SER A 12 -8.65 11.44 33.47
N ARG A 13 -9.24 12.61 33.70
CA ARG A 13 -10.59 12.94 33.22
C ARG A 13 -10.65 13.18 31.72
N GLU A 14 -9.66 13.87 31.17
CA GLU A 14 -9.54 14.12 29.74
C GLU A 14 -9.30 12.83 28.96
N ARG A 15 -8.41 11.98 29.46
CA ARG A 15 -8.17 10.65 28.89
C ARG A 15 -9.43 9.76 28.95
N ALA A 16 -10.18 9.77 30.05
CA ALA A 16 -11.43 9.04 30.17
C ALA A 16 -12.52 9.57 29.20
N LYS A 17 -12.55 10.88 28.96
CA LYS A 17 -13.46 11.50 27.96
C LYS A 17 -13.09 11.03 26.55
N GLU A 18 -11.80 11.01 26.21
CA GLU A 18 -11.32 10.60 24.90
C GLU A 18 -11.57 9.10 24.64
N ILE A 19 -11.37 8.24 25.63
CA ILE A 19 -11.70 6.80 25.53
C ILE A 19 -13.19 6.60 25.19
N LYS A 20 -14.09 7.31 25.88
CA LYS A 20 -15.53 7.24 25.60
C LYS A 20 -15.86 7.75 24.21
N ARG A 21 -15.22 8.83 23.77
CA ARG A 21 -15.37 9.38 22.43
C ARG A 21 -14.95 8.36 21.36
N LEU A 22 -13.79 7.74 21.52
CA LEU A 22 -13.28 6.71 20.60
C LEU A 22 -14.17 5.47 20.58
N SER A 23 -14.76 5.06 21.72
CA SER A 23 -15.70 3.93 21.75
C SER A 23 -16.98 4.21 20.94
N VAL A 24 -17.50 5.44 20.98
CA VAL A 24 -18.65 5.86 20.16
C VAL A 24 -18.30 5.88 18.67
N ILE A 25 -17.14 6.44 18.30
CA ILE A 25 -16.66 6.47 16.91
C ILE A 25 -16.49 5.04 16.40
N SER A 26 -15.85 4.15 17.17
CA SER A 26 -15.64 2.75 16.79
C SER A 26 -16.94 2.00 16.56
N ALA A 27 -17.91 2.13 17.48
CA ALA A 27 -19.23 1.52 17.33
C ALA A 27 -19.98 2.04 16.09
N ALA A 28 -19.93 3.36 15.85
CA ALA A 28 -20.57 3.97 14.69
C ALA A 28 -19.89 3.55 13.37
N ARG A 29 -18.57 3.43 13.36
CA ARG A 29 -17.80 2.92 12.19
C ARG A 29 -18.18 1.49 11.85
N GLN A 30 -18.34 0.64 12.86
CA GLN A 30 -18.65 -0.79 12.66
C GLN A 30 -20.08 -1.00 12.13
N VAL A 31 -21.07 -0.29 12.66
CA VAL A 31 -22.50 -0.50 12.32
C VAL A 31 -22.98 0.39 11.17
N ARG A 32 -22.29 1.49 10.93
CA ARG A 32 -22.54 2.51 9.88
C ARG A 32 -23.75 3.39 10.14
N VAL A 33 -24.93 2.82 10.35
CA VAL A 33 -26.17 3.56 10.62
C VAL A 33 -26.83 2.96 11.83
N LEU A 34 -27.01 3.75 12.89
CA LEU A 34 -27.50 3.27 14.17
C LEU A 34 -28.26 4.37 14.94
N SER A 35 -29.13 3.95 15.84
CA SER A 35 -29.83 4.85 16.77
C SER A 35 -28.98 5.14 18.00
N ARG A 36 -29.35 6.18 18.74
CA ARG A 36 -28.75 6.46 20.07
C ARG A 36 -28.92 5.32 21.08
N ALA A 37 -29.99 4.52 20.96
CA ALA A 37 -30.23 3.37 21.82
C ALA A 37 -29.22 2.25 21.52
N GLU A 38 -29.02 1.93 20.26
CA GLU A 38 -27.99 0.94 19.83
C GLU A 38 -26.58 1.38 20.22
N LEU A 39 -26.26 2.69 20.12
CA LEU A 39 -25.00 3.22 20.63
C LEU A 39 -24.84 3.01 22.14
N THR A 40 -25.92 3.16 22.90
CA THR A 40 -25.94 2.90 24.37
C THR A 40 -25.62 1.42 24.64
N GLU A 41 -26.23 0.50 23.89
CA GLU A 41 -26.04 -0.94 24.05
C GLU A 41 -24.59 -1.35 23.66
N LEU A 42 -24.10 -0.86 22.52
CA LEU A 42 -22.75 -1.21 22.01
C LEU A 42 -21.61 -0.63 22.86
N THR A 43 -21.80 0.58 23.41
CA THR A 43 -20.73 1.26 24.16
C THR A 43 -20.83 1.07 25.67
N GLY A 44 -21.98 0.64 26.20
CA GLY A 44 -22.28 0.58 27.64
C GLY A 44 -22.36 1.95 28.32
N LEU A 45 -22.36 3.04 27.54
CA LEU A 45 -22.44 4.40 28.08
C LEU A 45 -23.88 4.77 28.42
N SER A 46 -24.10 5.46 29.57
CA SER A 46 -25.42 5.96 29.91
C SER A 46 -25.90 7.02 28.90
N PRO A 47 -27.24 7.16 28.69
CA PRO A 47 -27.80 8.19 27.82
C PRO A 47 -27.34 9.62 28.18
N ALA A 48 -27.14 9.88 29.46
CA ALA A 48 -26.67 11.18 29.97
C ALA A 48 -25.22 11.46 29.54
N THR A 49 -24.37 10.42 29.43
CA THR A 49 -23.00 10.52 28.93
C THR A 49 -22.98 10.58 27.40
N LEU A 50 -23.81 9.78 26.74
CA LEU A 50 -23.82 9.64 25.29
C LEU A 50 -24.34 10.90 24.57
N THR A 51 -25.39 11.54 25.09
CA THR A 51 -26.03 12.69 24.44
C THR A 51 -25.06 13.85 24.13
N PRO A 52 -24.24 14.35 25.06
CA PRO A 52 -23.28 15.41 24.76
C PRO A 52 -22.18 14.92 23.81
N LEU A 53 -21.70 13.65 23.91
CA LEU A 53 -20.70 13.12 23.03
C LEU A 53 -21.20 13.04 21.57
N VAL A 54 -22.42 12.54 21.36
CA VAL A 54 -23.03 12.48 20.02
C VAL A 54 -23.19 13.88 19.43
N ARG A 55 -23.64 14.85 20.22
CA ARG A 55 -23.77 16.25 19.76
C ARG A 55 -22.40 16.80 19.32
N ASP A 56 -21.36 16.59 20.14
CA ASP A 56 -20.02 17.06 19.85
C ASP A 56 -19.47 16.35 18.55
N LEU A 57 -19.69 15.03 18.42
CA LEU A 57 -19.29 14.26 17.23
C LEU A 57 -20.06 14.67 15.96
N ILE A 58 -21.31 15.10 16.06
CA ILE A 58 -22.06 15.68 14.94
C ILE A 58 -21.45 17.04 14.55
N ALA A 59 -21.16 17.89 15.53
CA ALA A 59 -20.55 19.20 15.29
C ALA A 59 -19.14 19.09 14.66
N GLU A 60 -18.39 18.04 15.02
CA GLU A 60 -17.08 17.73 14.46
C GLU A 60 -17.14 16.97 13.13
N GLY A 61 -18.32 16.58 12.65
CA GLY A 61 -18.53 15.90 11.38
C GLY A 61 -18.31 14.38 11.38
N TYR A 62 -18.07 13.75 12.54
CA TYR A 62 -17.95 12.28 12.63
C TYR A 62 -19.26 11.53 12.44
N LEU A 63 -20.35 12.15 12.88
CA LEU A 63 -21.70 11.60 12.76
C LEU A 63 -22.58 12.56 11.98
N ILE A 64 -23.45 12.00 11.16
CA ILE A 64 -24.48 12.72 10.40
C ILE A 64 -25.84 12.28 10.96
N GLU A 65 -26.66 13.22 11.39
CA GLU A 65 -28.04 12.92 11.80
C GLU A 65 -28.91 12.77 10.55
N ARG A 66 -29.41 11.55 10.34
CA ARG A 66 -30.39 11.24 9.30
C ARG A 66 -31.80 11.45 9.83
N GLY A 67 -32.73 11.83 8.97
CA GLY A 67 -34.14 11.89 9.32
C GLY A 67 -34.67 10.56 9.86
N PRO A 68 -35.92 10.49 10.32
CA PRO A 68 -36.48 9.32 10.97
C PRO A 68 -36.41 8.09 10.03
N GLY A 69 -35.74 7.05 10.50
CA GLY A 69 -35.71 5.74 9.82
C GLY A 69 -37.11 5.11 9.80
N ALA A 70 -37.33 4.16 8.88
CA ALA A 70 -38.58 3.40 8.80
C ALA A 70 -38.80 2.61 10.10
N SER A 71 -39.71 3.09 10.95
CA SER A 71 -40.09 2.42 12.21
C SER A 71 -41.27 1.51 11.99
N ARG A 72 -41.16 0.23 12.37
CA ARG A 72 -42.27 -0.73 12.30
C ARG A 72 -43.40 -0.49 13.34
N ALA A 73 -43.14 0.25 14.43
CA ALA A 73 -44.14 0.72 15.41
C ALA A 73 -43.45 1.67 16.41
N GLY A 74 -43.85 2.96 16.46
CA GLY A 74 -43.41 3.92 17.45
C GLY A 74 -43.01 5.28 16.88
N ARG A 75 -42.65 6.24 17.77
CA ARG A 75 -42.15 7.57 17.40
C ARG A 75 -40.89 7.44 16.53
N PRO A 76 -40.81 8.12 15.36
CA PRO A 76 -39.64 8.08 14.49
C PRO A 76 -38.38 8.44 15.27
N ARG A 77 -37.38 7.55 15.25
CA ARG A 77 -36.09 7.77 15.91
C ARG A 77 -35.12 8.38 14.92
N ALA A 78 -34.44 9.43 15.32
CA ALA A 78 -33.31 9.97 14.51
C ALA A 78 -32.21 8.94 14.45
N MET A 79 -31.77 8.61 13.24
CA MET A 79 -30.65 7.70 12.98
C MET A 79 -29.37 8.52 12.86
N LEU A 80 -28.27 7.95 13.30
CA LEU A 80 -26.93 8.49 13.18
C LEU A 80 -26.18 7.67 12.17
N GLU A 81 -25.51 8.32 11.23
CA GLU A 81 -24.67 7.71 10.23
C GLU A 81 -23.22 8.11 10.46
N PHE A 82 -22.31 7.14 10.45
CA PHE A 82 -20.88 7.42 10.49
C PHE A 82 -20.43 8.09 9.18
N ASN A 83 -19.68 9.17 9.29
CA ASN A 83 -19.11 9.87 8.17
C ASN A 83 -17.64 9.43 7.93
N PRO A 84 -17.34 8.60 6.92
CA PRO A 84 -15.97 8.17 6.65
C PRO A 84 -15.01 9.33 6.37
N ARG A 85 -15.54 10.45 5.84
CA ARG A 85 -14.75 11.66 5.52
C ARG A 85 -14.37 12.51 6.73
N ALA A 86 -14.80 12.12 7.94
CA ALA A 86 -14.36 12.77 9.16
C ALA A 86 -12.88 12.54 9.48
N GLU A 87 -12.31 11.50 8.93
CA GLU A 87 -10.88 11.19 9.02
C GLU A 87 -10.33 10.89 7.62
N LEU A 88 -9.23 11.52 7.30
CA LEU A 88 -8.55 11.36 6.03
C LEU A 88 -7.13 10.83 6.25
N VAL A 89 -6.65 10.10 5.27
CA VAL A 89 -5.25 9.70 5.17
C VAL A 89 -4.69 10.11 3.81
N ALA A 90 -3.37 10.28 3.74
CA ALA A 90 -2.68 10.54 2.49
C ALA A 90 -1.78 9.37 2.09
N ALA A 91 -1.81 9.03 0.82
CA ALA A 91 -0.87 8.15 0.16
C ALA A 91 -0.01 8.95 -0.80
N VAL A 92 1.30 8.72 -0.79
CA VAL A 92 2.27 9.40 -1.67
C VAL A 92 3.14 8.34 -2.32
N ALA A 93 3.23 8.32 -3.64
CA ALA A 93 4.20 7.50 -4.37
C ALA A 93 5.29 8.41 -4.97
N LEU A 94 6.55 8.09 -4.66
CA LEU A 94 7.72 8.79 -5.21
C LEU A 94 8.14 8.11 -6.51
N GLU A 95 8.21 8.90 -7.57
CA GLU A 95 8.71 8.49 -8.87
C GLU A 95 9.89 9.40 -9.28
N PRO A 96 10.72 9.04 -10.25
CA PRO A 96 11.94 9.77 -10.58
C PRO A 96 11.74 11.27 -10.85
N THR A 97 10.61 11.66 -11.46
CA THR A 97 10.35 13.05 -11.89
C THR A 97 9.08 13.65 -11.31
N ARG A 98 8.30 12.87 -10.56
CA ARG A 98 6.98 13.28 -10.04
C ARG A 98 6.65 12.56 -8.74
N ILE A 99 5.67 13.07 -8.04
CA ILE A 99 4.99 12.37 -6.96
C ILE A 99 3.51 12.21 -7.33
N SER A 100 2.96 11.04 -7.03
CA SER A 100 1.53 10.80 -7.11
C SER A 100 0.96 10.84 -5.69
N CYS A 101 -0.06 11.68 -5.45
CA CYS A 101 -0.68 11.84 -4.14
C CYS A 101 -2.15 11.48 -4.20
N GLU A 102 -2.63 10.72 -3.24
CA GLU A 102 -4.05 10.47 -3.00
C GLU A 102 -4.44 10.86 -1.57
N ILE A 103 -5.63 11.42 -1.44
CA ILE A 103 -6.32 11.54 -0.15
C ILE A 103 -7.45 10.53 -0.18
N ALA A 104 -7.52 9.69 0.86
CA ALA A 104 -8.58 8.72 1.04
C ALA A 104 -9.29 8.94 2.39
N ASP A 105 -10.55 8.57 2.45
CA ASP A 105 -11.32 8.55 3.70
C ASP A 105 -11.00 7.32 4.56
N SER A 106 -11.62 7.22 5.71
CA SER A 106 -11.39 6.12 6.66
C SER A 106 -11.84 4.75 6.17
N ASP A 107 -12.55 4.67 5.04
CA ASP A 107 -12.93 3.43 4.36
C ASP A 107 -11.96 3.07 3.22
N GLY A 108 -10.97 3.93 2.98
CA GLY A 108 -10.03 3.80 1.89
C GLY A 108 -10.57 4.30 0.54
N ALA A 109 -11.76 4.94 0.53
CA ALA A 109 -12.29 5.52 -0.69
C ALA A 109 -11.52 6.80 -1.05
N VAL A 110 -11.03 6.87 -2.28
CA VAL A 110 -10.25 8.01 -2.77
C VAL A 110 -11.16 9.24 -2.89
N VAL A 111 -10.78 10.31 -2.20
CA VAL A 111 -11.49 11.61 -2.17
C VAL A 111 -10.87 12.58 -3.15
N ALA A 112 -9.54 12.56 -3.28
CA ALA A 112 -8.80 13.44 -4.19
C ALA A 112 -7.52 12.75 -4.65
N HIS A 113 -7.08 13.05 -5.87
CA HIS A 113 -5.84 12.56 -6.47
C HIS A 113 -5.15 13.68 -7.24
N ARG A 114 -3.82 13.71 -7.18
CA ARG A 114 -3.00 14.66 -7.95
C ARG A 114 -1.63 14.07 -8.24
N VAL A 115 -1.15 14.31 -9.45
CA VAL A 115 0.24 14.08 -9.84
C VAL A 115 0.95 15.43 -9.87
N VAL A 116 2.09 15.52 -9.18
CA VAL A 116 2.87 16.75 -9.05
C VAL A 116 4.29 16.48 -9.53
N ARG A 117 4.80 17.35 -10.40
CA ARG A 117 6.19 17.25 -10.84
C ARG A 117 7.13 17.48 -9.66
N LEU A 118 8.11 16.60 -9.51
CA LEU A 118 9.14 16.74 -8.48
C LEU A 118 10.11 17.85 -8.91
N THR A 119 10.00 19.00 -8.23
CA THR A 119 10.87 20.17 -8.45
C THR A 119 11.43 20.58 -7.10
N GLY A 120 12.74 20.43 -6.91
CA GLY A 120 13.40 20.70 -5.63
C GLY A 120 13.34 19.52 -4.64
N GLU A 121 13.33 19.84 -3.36
CA GLU A 121 13.41 18.83 -2.29
C GLU A 121 12.11 18.01 -2.15
N ILE A 122 12.25 16.70 -2.01
CA ILE A 122 11.15 15.73 -1.91
C ILE A 122 10.23 16.09 -0.73
N VAL A 123 10.80 16.31 0.45
CA VAL A 123 10.04 16.65 1.68
C VAL A 123 9.23 17.92 1.51
N ASP A 124 9.79 18.96 0.87
CA ASP A 124 9.10 20.22 0.60
C ASP A 124 7.90 19.99 -0.34
N THR A 125 8.10 19.20 -1.39
CA THR A 125 7.06 18.89 -2.36
C THR A 125 5.91 18.11 -1.70
N ILE A 126 6.20 17.09 -0.88
CA ILE A 126 5.18 16.34 -0.15
C ILE A 126 4.40 17.25 0.82
N CYS A 127 5.14 18.00 1.67
CA CYS A 127 4.53 18.84 2.71
C CYS A 127 3.72 20.02 2.18
N ARG A 128 3.91 20.40 0.92
CA ARG A 128 3.05 21.35 0.21
C ARG A 128 1.87 20.67 -0.44
N SER A 129 2.10 19.57 -1.15
CA SER A 129 1.08 18.94 -2.00
C SER A 129 -0.01 18.23 -1.20
N VAL A 130 0.33 17.59 -0.07
CA VAL A 130 -0.64 16.85 0.74
C VAL A 130 -1.69 17.79 1.36
N PRO A 131 -1.33 18.90 2.06
CA PRO A 131 -2.32 19.84 2.57
C PRO A 131 -3.12 20.54 1.46
N GLU A 132 -2.48 20.93 0.36
CA GLU A 132 -3.18 21.55 -0.78
C GLU A 132 -4.22 20.60 -1.38
N LEU A 133 -3.91 19.29 -1.46
CA LEU A 133 -4.83 18.30 -1.98
C LEU A 133 -5.95 18.00 -0.99
N ALA A 134 -5.67 18.00 0.31
CA ALA A 134 -6.67 17.85 1.36
C ALA A 134 -7.65 19.03 1.43
N GLY A 135 -7.19 20.26 1.07
CA GLY A 135 -8.01 21.47 1.01
C GLY A 135 -8.42 22.02 2.38
N ASP A 136 -8.78 23.29 2.42
CA ASP A 136 -9.09 24.02 3.67
C ASP A 136 -10.41 23.62 4.34
N GLY A 137 -11.30 22.96 3.67
CA GLY A 137 -12.61 22.55 4.18
C GLY A 137 -12.72 21.08 4.58
N LEU A 138 -11.63 20.30 4.41
CA LEU A 138 -11.63 18.88 4.70
C LEU A 138 -11.22 18.59 6.16
N PRO A 139 -11.69 17.47 6.74
CA PRO A 139 -11.32 17.04 8.08
C PRO A 139 -9.82 16.86 8.25
N ALA A 140 -9.35 16.89 9.48
CA ALA A 140 -7.93 16.77 9.78
C ALA A 140 -7.36 15.44 9.26
N LEU A 141 -6.20 15.53 8.59
CA LEU A 141 -5.41 14.39 8.17
C LEU A 141 -4.96 13.59 9.41
N ARG A 142 -5.03 12.25 9.34
CA ARG A 142 -4.73 11.34 10.46
C ARG A 142 -3.44 10.54 10.27
N GLY A 143 -2.98 10.40 9.04
CA GLY A 143 -1.76 9.67 8.73
C GLY A 143 -1.33 9.84 7.28
N VAL A 144 -0.06 9.57 7.02
CA VAL A 144 0.53 9.60 5.68
C VAL A 144 1.33 8.31 5.47
N ALA A 145 1.19 7.69 4.31
CA ALA A 145 2.12 6.66 3.87
C ALA A 145 2.85 7.11 2.60
N ILE A 146 4.14 6.85 2.57
CA ILE A 146 5.03 7.22 1.45
C ILE A 146 5.61 5.94 0.87
N ALA A 147 5.29 5.66 -0.38
CA ALA A 147 5.94 4.65 -1.21
C ALA A 147 7.21 5.25 -1.81
N ALA A 148 8.34 4.63 -1.60
CA ALA A 148 9.60 5.06 -2.16
C ALA A 148 10.34 3.89 -2.80
N PRO A 149 11.00 4.08 -3.96
CA PRO A 149 11.86 3.05 -4.53
C PRO A 149 13.06 2.76 -3.63
N GLY A 150 13.64 1.57 -3.77
CA GLY A 150 14.87 1.16 -3.11
C GLY A 150 14.68 0.65 -1.68
N VAL A 151 15.77 0.54 -0.93
CA VAL A 151 15.79 -0.09 0.39
C VAL A 151 15.34 0.86 1.49
N ILE A 152 14.28 0.49 2.19
CA ILE A 152 13.69 1.25 3.31
C ILE A 152 14.02 0.56 4.63
N SER A 153 14.61 1.29 5.57
CA SER A 153 14.93 0.75 6.90
C SER A 153 14.72 1.81 7.97
N GLY A 154 13.91 1.50 8.99
CA GLY A 154 13.61 2.42 10.09
C GLY A 154 12.93 3.73 9.65
N GLY A 155 12.10 3.71 8.62
CA GLY A 155 11.44 4.90 8.07
C GLY A 155 12.35 5.82 7.25
N ALA A 156 13.61 5.43 7.03
CA ALA A 156 14.56 6.15 6.17
C ALA A 156 14.74 5.41 4.84
N VAL A 157 14.76 6.18 3.75
CA VAL A 157 15.21 5.70 2.44
C VAL A 157 16.74 5.59 2.48
N ARG A 158 17.26 4.35 2.37
CA ARG A 158 18.71 4.09 2.48
C ARG A 158 19.42 4.31 1.16
N LEU A 159 18.82 3.87 0.08
CA LEU A 159 19.36 3.96 -1.26
C LEU A 159 18.22 3.95 -2.27
N ALA A 160 18.07 5.01 -3.03
CA ALA A 160 17.08 5.11 -4.11
C ALA A 160 17.66 6.00 -5.23
N PRO A 161 18.60 5.48 -6.04
CA PRO A 161 19.26 6.26 -7.11
C PRO A 161 18.27 6.81 -8.13
N SER A 162 17.20 6.09 -8.41
CA SER A 162 16.14 6.50 -9.37
C SER A 162 15.46 7.83 -9.01
N VAL A 163 15.41 8.18 -7.72
CA VAL A 163 14.87 9.46 -7.23
C VAL A 163 15.98 10.40 -6.70
N GLY A 164 17.23 10.16 -7.06
CA GLY A 164 18.37 11.00 -6.68
C GLY A 164 18.82 10.86 -5.22
N LEU A 165 18.40 9.82 -4.51
CA LEU A 165 18.76 9.55 -3.13
C LEU A 165 19.89 8.52 -3.07
N VAL A 166 21.13 9.01 -3.01
CA VAL A 166 22.34 8.19 -2.88
C VAL A 166 22.85 8.05 -1.44
N GLU A 167 22.29 8.84 -0.52
CA GLU A 167 22.56 8.79 0.92
C GLU A 167 21.27 8.60 1.69
N ALA A 168 21.38 7.98 2.87
CA ALA A 168 20.23 7.74 3.74
C ALA A 168 19.54 9.05 4.16
N ARG A 169 18.25 9.17 3.85
CA ARG A 169 17.43 10.34 4.17
C ARG A 169 16.23 9.95 5.04
N PRO A 170 16.04 10.58 6.23
CA PRO A 170 14.91 10.33 7.11
C PRO A 170 13.65 11.07 6.62
N ILE A 171 13.16 10.72 5.42
CA ILE A 171 12.02 11.40 4.77
C ILE A 171 10.79 11.30 5.67
N GLY A 172 10.48 10.11 6.21
CA GLY A 172 9.33 9.89 7.05
C GLY A 172 9.31 10.79 8.28
N GLU A 173 10.41 10.84 9.04
CA GLU A 173 10.54 11.70 10.22
C GLU A 173 10.42 13.19 9.87
N SER A 174 11.01 13.60 8.75
CA SER A 174 10.98 15.01 8.31
C SER A 174 9.57 15.44 7.90
N VAL A 175 8.82 14.58 7.19
CA VAL A 175 7.42 14.84 6.82
C VAL A 175 6.53 14.81 8.07
N GLN A 176 6.72 13.83 8.98
CA GLN A 176 5.98 13.73 10.23
C GLN A 176 6.11 14.98 11.10
N ARG A 177 7.33 15.49 11.29
CA ARG A 177 7.55 16.74 12.05
C ARG A 177 6.85 17.95 11.43
N ARG A 178 6.77 18.02 10.10
CA ARG A 178 6.17 19.17 9.40
C ARG A 178 4.65 19.10 9.31
N LEU A 179 4.09 17.90 9.10
CA LEU A 179 2.65 17.71 8.99
C LEU A 179 1.96 17.45 10.35
N GLY A 180 2.72 17.04 11.38
CA GLY A 180 2.19 16.78 12.72
C GLY A 180 1.33 15.51 12.82
N VAL A 181 1.44 14.59 11.84
CA VAL A 181 0.69 13.33 11.80
C VAL A 181 1.64 12.14 11.65
N PRO A 182 1.25 10.92 12.07
CA PRO A 182 2.04 9.71 11.85
C PRO A 182 2.39 9.52 10.37
N VAL A 183 3.64 9.17 10.08
CA VAL A 183 4.14 8.90 8.73
C VAL A 183 4.81 7.54 8.67
N VAL A 184 4.38 6.70 7.72
CA VAL A 184 5.01 5.42 7.39
C VAL A 184 5.68 5.56 6.03
N VAL A 185 6.91 5.06 5.91
CA VAL A 185 7.61 4.95 4.62
C VAL A 185 7.89 3.48 4.35
N ASP A 186 7.57 3.01 3.16
CA ASP A 186 7.88 1.65 2.74
C ASP A 186 8.35 1.62 1.28
N ASN A 187 8.95 0.49 0.89
CA ASN A 187 9.31 0.24 -0.49
C ASN A 187 8.04 0.17 -1.37
N ASP A 188 8.13 0.70 -2.59
CA ASP A 188 7.03 0.77 -3.54
C ASP A 188 6.49 -0.62 -3.92
N VAL A 189 7.36 -1.60 -4.17
CA VAL A 189 6.96 -2.99 -4.51
C VAL A 189 6.27 -3.68 -3.31
N ASN A 190 6.72 -3.40 -2.08
CA ASN A 190 6.04 -3.86 -0.87
C ASN A 190 4.62 -3.30 -0.77
N LEU A 191 4.43 -2.03 -1.09
CA LEU A 191 3.11 -1.41 -1.07
C LEU A 191 2.24 -1.87 -2.26
N MET A 192 2.84 -2.15 -3.44
CA MET A 192 2.11 -2.81 -4.54
C MET A 192 1.59 -4.18 -4.10
N ALA A 193 2.41 -4.99 -3.45
CA ALA A 193 1.99 -6.30 -2.93
C ALA A 193 0.88 -6.17 -1.88
N ALA A 194 0.98 -5.18 -0.98
CA ALA A 194 -0.06 -4.87 -0.01
C ALA A 194 -1.38 -4.45 -0.70
N GLY A 195 -1.31 -3.65 -1.75
CA GLY A 195 -2.47 -3.21 -2.54
C GLY A 195 -3.16 -4.38 -3.23
N GLU A 196 -2.41 -5.21 -3.94
CA GLU A 196 -2.92 -6.41 -4.62
C GLU A 196 -3.48 -7.45 -3.63
N HIS A 197 -2.89 -7.56 -2.44
CA HIS A 197 -3.40 -8.40 -1.38
C HIS A 197 -4.68 -7.83 -0.75
N ALA A 198 -4.81 -6.53 -0.62
CA ALA A 198 -5.98 -5.90 0.00
C ALA A 198 -7.20 -5.85 -0.93
N ALA A 199 -7.00 -5.59 -2.24
CA ALA A 199 -8.09 -5.25 -3.17
C ALA A 199 -7.88 -5.75 -4.60
N GLY A 200 -6.82 -6.51 -4.87
CA GLY A 200 -6.46 -6.99 -6.21
C GLY A 200 -6.50 -8.50 -6.35
N ALA A 201 -5.65 -9.01 -7.22
CA ALA A 201 -5.57 -10.44 -7.55
C ALA A 201 -5.02 -11.32 -6.41
N GLY A 202 -4.56 -10.74 -5.31
CA GLY A 202 -4.07 -11.44 -4.11
C GLY A 202 -5.04 -11.48 -2.95
N ALA A 203 -6.27 -10.97 -3.08
CA ALA A 203 -7.18 -10.75 -1.95
C ALA A 203 -7.72 -12.04 -1.29
N ASP A 204 -7.66 -13.17 -1.97
CA ASP A 204 -8.15 -14.47 -1.53
C ASP A 204 -7.07 -15.44 -1.05
N VAL A 205 -5.81 -15.01 -0.96
CA VAL A 205 -4.68 -15.83 -0.49
C VAL A 205 -3.96 -15.15 0.68
N ALA A 206 -3.47 -15.94 1.64
CA ALA A 206 -2.71 -15.43 2.78
C ALA A 206 -1.23 -15.15 2.42
N ASP A 207 -0.67 -15.97 1.52
CA ASP A 207 0.73 -15.95 1.14
C ASP A 207 0.87 -15.62 -0.34
N LEU A 208 1.53 -14.50 -0.62
CA LEU A 208 1.63 -13.90 -1.94
C LEU A 208 3.07 -13.47 -2.22
N LEU A 209 3.56 -13.76 -3.42
CA LEU A 209 4.73 -13.13 -4.02
C LEU A 209 4.25 -12.21 -5.14
N LEU A 210 4.57 -10.92 -5.11
CA LEU A 210 4.40 -10.02 -6.24
C LEU A 210 5.77 -9.79 -6.87
N LEU A 211 5.97 -10.28 -8.09
CA LEU A 211 7.17 -10.00 -8.90
C LEU A 211 6.93 -8.75 -9.74
N HIS A 212 7.67 -7.70 -9.46
CA HIS A 212 7.62 -6.44 -10.22
C HIS A 212 8.84 -6.31 -11.11
N VAL A 213 8.60 -6.16 -12.41
CA VAL A 213 9.63 -5.90 -13.41
C VAL A 213 9.41 -4.52 -14.00
N ALA A 214 10.40 -3.67 -13.86
CA ALA A 214 10.45 -2.31 -14.41
C ALA A 214 11.91 -1.99 -14.79
N ASP A 215 12.38 -0.75 -14.57
CA ASP A 215 13.81 -0.40 -14.65
C ASP A 215 14.64 -1.26 -13.71
N GLY A 216 14.08 -1.64 -12.55
CA GLY A 216 14.59 -2.64 -11.62
C GLY A 216 13.72 -3.90 -11.56
N ILE A 217 14.20 -4.93 -10.84
CA ILE A 217 13.45 -6.16 -10.54
C ILE A 217 13.38 -6.36 -9.03
N GLY A 218 12.18 -6.28 -8.49
CA GLY A 218 11.90 -6.49 -7.07
C GLY A 218 10.76 -7.47 -6.85
N ALA A 219 10.63 -7.95 -5.61
CA ALA A 219 9.49 -8.74 -5.18
C ALA A 219 8.91 -8.21 -3.88
N GLY A 220 7.59 -8.08 -3.82
CA GLY A 220 6.86 -7.85 -2.58
C GLY A 220 6.37 -9.17 -1.98
N LEU A 221 6.67 -9.37 -0.70
CA LEU A 221 6.34 -10.61 -0.01
C LEU A 221 5.22 -10.35 1.00
N VAL A 222 4.09 -11.03 0.85
CA VAL A 222 3.04 -11.08 1.88
C VAL A 222 3.00 -12.51 2.40
N LEU A 223 3.21 -12.70 3.70
CA LEU A 223 3.14 -14.01 4.38
C LEU A 223 2.27 -13.86 5.62
N ASP A 224 1.31 -14.78 5.80
CA ASP A 224 0.27 -14.69 6.85
C ASP A 224 -0.51 -13.35 6.78
N GLY A 225 -0.79 -12.86 5.56
CA GLY A 225 -1.46 -11.59 5.33
C GLY A 225 -0.65 -10.34 5.68
N GLN A 226 0.67 -10.47 5.94
CA GLN A 226 1.54 -9.38 6.36
C GLN A 226 2.73 -9.22 5.42
N VAL A 227 3.02 -7.98 5.01
CA VAL A 227 4.22 -7.67 4.22
C VAL A 227 5.49 -7.99 5.02
N ARG A 228 6.39 -8.74 4.41
CA ARG A 228 7.68 -9.14 4.98
C ARG A 228 8.81 -8.31 4.39
N ARG A 229 9.41 -7.47 5.23
CA ARG A 229 10.49 -6.53 4.85
C ARG A 229 11.89 -7.11 5.09
N GLY A 230 11.97 -8.19 5.88
CA GLY A 230 13.25 -8.70 6.38
C GLY A 230 13.88 -7.82 7.46
N ALA A 231 15.01 -8.27 7.99
CA ALA A 231 15.66 -7.63 9.13
C ALA A 231 16.19 -6.19 8.83
N ARG A 232 16.48 -5.90 7.59
CA ARG A 232 17.06 -4.61 7.14
C ARG A 232 16.28 -3.95 6.01
N GLY A 233 15.06 -4.43 5.71
CA GLY A 233 14.24 -3.90 4.64
C GLY A 233 14.64 -4.34 3.23
N ALA A 234 15.44 -5.40 3.10
CA ALA A 234 15.94 -5.91 1.81
C ALA A 234 15.32 -7.26 1.42
N ALA A 235 14.23 -7.69 2.07
CA ALA A 235 13.50 -8.85 1.58
C ALA A 235 12.84 -8.49 0.25
N GLY A 236 12.94 -9.39 -0.73
CA GLY A 236 12.41 -9.15 -2.07
C GLY A 236 13.36 -8.49 -3.07
N GLU A 237 14.60 -8.19 -2.70
CA GLU A 237 15.64 -7.70 -3.62
C GLU A 237 16.13 -8.84 -4.57
N VAL A 238 15.19 -9.43 -5.30
CA VAL A 238 15.41 -10.62 -6.13
C VAL A 238 16.25 -10.34 -7.39
N GLY A 239 16.31 -9.08 -7.81
CA GLY A 239 17.19 -8.63 -8.89
C GLY A 239 18.68 -8.89 -8.61
N PHE A 240 19.07 -9.04 -7.33
CA PHE A 240 20.42 -9.37 -6.91
C PHE A 240 20.74 -10.87 -6.95
N LEU A 241 19.79 -11.74 -7.27
CA LEU A 241 20.06 -13.19 -7.34
C LEU A 241 20.91 -13.54 -8.57
N PRO A 242 22.07 -14.20 -8.41
CA PRO A 242 22.89 -14.68 -9.53
C PRO A 242 22.41 -16.07 -9.99
N LEU A 243 21.29 -16.12 -10.71
CA LEU A 243 20.65 -17.38 -11.10
C LEU A 243 21.30 -18.07 -12.30
N ASP A 244 22.18 -17.38 -13.02
CA ASP A 244 22.97 -17.92 -14.13
C ASP A 244 24.45 -17.52 -13.90
N PRO A 245 25.42 -18.42 -14.16
CA PRO A 245 26.84 -18.09 -14.08
C PRO A 245 27.27 -16.93 -15.00
N ALA A 246 26.49 -16.62 -16.05
CA ALA A 246 26.72 -15.47 -16.92
C ALA A 246 26.20 -14.16 -16.37
N ASP A 247 25.31 -14.17 -15.33
CA ASP A 247 24.77 -12.97 -14.75
C ASP A 247 25.86 -12.16 -14.04
N ARG A 248 25.95 -10.86 -14.34
CA ARG A 248 26.91 -9.91 -13.76
C ARG A 248 26.20 -8.66 -13.35
N GLY A 249 26.30 -8.30 -12.07
CA GLY A 249 25.89 -7.01 -11.56
C GLY A 249 26.97 -5.94 -11.80
N HIS A 250 26.54 -4.67 -11.83
CA HIS A 250 27.42 -3.51 -11.94
C HIS A 250 26.75 -2.28 -11.31
N ASP A 251 27.53 -1.36 -10.78
CA ASP A 251 27.08 -0.04 -10.32
C ASP A 251 25.81 -0.05 -9.44
N GLY A 252 25.67 -1.06 -8.56
CA GLY A 252 24.50 -1.20 -7.68
C GLY A 252 23.30 -1.90 -8.33
N ILE A 253 23.39 -2.32 -9.59
CA ILE A 253 22.41 -3.12 -10.31
C ILE A 253 22.70 -4.61 -10.05
N GLY A 254 21.68 -5.34 -9.64
CA GLY A 254 21.80 -6.77 -9.37
C GLY A 254 22.08 -7.60 -10.65
N PRO A 255 22.73 -8.78 -10.51
CA PRO A 255 23.07 -9.64 -11.66
C PRO A 255 21.86 -10.06 -12.51
N PHE A 256 20.76 -10.41 -11.89
CA PHE A 256 19.53 -10.79 -12.58
C PHE A 256 18.86 -9.58 -13.24
N GLU A 257 18.80 -8.46 -12.52
CA GLU A 257 18.22 -7.20 -13.01
C GLU A 257 18.96 -6.67 -14.24
N ALA A 258 20.28 -6.68 -14.24
CA ALA A 258 21.11 -6.21 -15.35
C ALA A 258 20.80 -6.91 -16.68
N ARG A 259 20.24 -8.12 -16.63
CA ARG A 259 19.97 -8.93 -17.81
C ARG A 259 18.48 -9.00 -18.18
N TRP A 260 17.57 -8.91 -17.20
CA TRP A 260 16.18 -9.26 -17.37
C TRP A 260 15.19 -8.16 -16.95
N SER A 261 15.68 -6.95 -16.65
CA SER A 261 14.84 -5.76 -16.42
C SER A 261 14.19 -5.27 -17.71
N GLU A 262 13.19 -4.44 -17.61
CA GLU A 262 12.50 -3.81 -18.76
C GLU A 262 13.51 -3.08 -19.68
N ASN A 263 14.50 -2.39 -19.10
CA ASN A 263 15.55 -1.72 -19.86
C ASN A 263 16.39 -2.70 -20.68
N ALA A 264 16.85 -3.81 -20.08
CA ALA A 264 17.64 -4.83 -20.76
C ALA A 264 16.84 -5.51 -21.87
N ILE A 265 15.55 -5.79 -21.63
CA ILE A 265 14.64 -6.35 -22.64
C ILE A 265 14.46 -5.35 -23.79
N ALA A 266 14.28 -4.05 -23.50
CA ALA A 266 14.11 -3.02 -24.51
C ALA A 266 15.32 -2.89 -25.43
N GLU A 267 16.54 -2.94 -24.87
CA GLU A 267 17.77 -2.94 -25.66
C GLU A 267 17.84 -4.15 -26.62
N ARG A 268 17.43 -5.32 -26.13
CA ARG A 268 17.41 -6.53 -26.93
C ARG A 268 16.36 -6.49 -28.03
N VAL A 269 15.16 -5.96 -27.74
CA VAL A 269 14.08 -5.78 -28.73
C VAL A 269 14.52 -4.81 -29.84
N VAL A 270 15.16 -3.68 -29.48
CA VAL A 270 15.71 -2.72 -30.45
C VAL A 270 16.79 -3.36 -31.32
N ALA A 271 17.63 -4.26 -30.78
CA ALA A 271 18.64 -4.99 -31.54
C ALA A 271 18.03 -6.02 -32.51
N LEU A 272 16.88 -6.62 -32.14
CA LEU A 272 16.14 -7.56 -33.00
C LEU A 272 15.38 -6.87 -34.13
N ALA A 273 14.73 -5.74 -33.80
CA ALA A 273 13.97 -4.94 -34.74
C ALA A 273 14.35 -3.44 -34.59
N PRO A 274 15.37 -2.98 -35.35
CA PRO A 274 15.83 -1.60 -35.24
C PRO A 274 14.73 -0.57 -35.50
N GLY A 275 14.56 0.36 -34.54
CA GLY A 275 13.54 1.39 -34.59
C GLY A 275 13.50 2.22 -33.31
N ARG A 276 12.37 2.86 -33.07
CA ARG A 276 12.14 3.57 -31.79
C ARG A 276 12.03 2.54 -30.65
N ARG A 277 12.59 2.90 -29.47
CA ARG A 277 12.39 2.13 -28.25
C ARG A 277 10.89 1.98 -27.97
N PRO A 278 10.39 0.75 -27.72
CA PRO A 278 8.97 0.52 -27.43
C PRO A 278 8.57 1.12 -26.08
N ASP A 279 7.30 1.46 -25.95
CA ASP A 279 6.74 1.95 -24.68
C ASP A 279 6.61 0.80 -23.64
N SER A 280 6.41 -0.45 -24.10
CA SER A 280 6.55 -1.69 -23.33
C SER A 280 7.41 -2.68 -24.13
N ALA A 281 8.57 -3.05 -23.56
CA ALA A 281 9.51 -3.95 -24.24
C ALA A 281 9.04 -5.41 -24.21
N VAL A 282 8.35 -5.83 -23.13
CA VAL A 282 7.81 -7.19 -23.03
C VAL A 282 6.68 -7.39 -24.03
N ARG A 283 5.75 -6.46 -24.13
CA ARG A 283 4.69 -6.54 -25.15
C ARG A 283 5.25 -6.54 -26.57
N ALA A 284 6.20 -5.64 -26.85
CA ALA A 284 6.85 -5.60 -28.16
C ALA A 284 7.61 -6.89 -28.48
N LEU A 285 8.24 -7.54 -27.48
CA LEU A 285 8.88 -8.84 -27.64
C LEU A 285 7.86 -9.94 -27.97
N VAL A 286 6.74 -9.99 -27.24
CA VAL A 286 5.65 -10.94 -27.49
C VAL A 286 5.10 -10.79 -28.91
N ASP A 287 4.81 -9.55 -29.34
CA ASP A 287 4.31 -9.26 -30.68
C ASP A 287 5.32 -9.67 -31.77
N LEU A 288 6.60 -9.37 -31.56
CA LEU A 288 7.67 -9.71 -32.49
C LEU A 288 7.92 -11.23 -32.57
N ALA A 289 7.82 -11.93 -31.44
CA ALA A 289 8.02 -13.38 -31.36
C ALA A 289 7.01 -14.19 -32.20
N ALA A 290 5.86 -13.59 -32.51
CA ALA A 290 4.87 -14.22 -33.37
C ALA A 290 5.34 -14.39 -34.83
N THR A 291 6.35 -13.62 -35.27
CA THR A 291 6.79 -13.58 -36.68
C THR A 291 8.32 -13.66 -36.86
N ASP A 292 9.11 -13.47 -35.82
CA ASP A 292 10.58 -13.55 -35.86
C ASP A 292 11.09 -14.68 -34.92
N GLU A 293 11.77 -15.66 -35.47
CA GLU A 293 12.30 -16.83 -34.73
C GLU A 293 13.34 -16.43 -33.67
N ARG A 294 14.13 -15.38 -33.90
CA ARG A 294 15.12 -14.89 -32.93
C ARG A 294 14.43 -14.24 -31.74
N ALA A 295 13.34 -13.51 -32.00
CA ALA A 295 12.51 -12.91 -30.93
C ALA A 295 11.78 -14.00 -30.13
N SER A 296 11.26 -15.04 -30.80
CA SER A 296 10.69 -16.21 -30.16
C SER A 296 11.72 -16.92 -29.25
N GLY A 297 12.95 -17.14 -29.75
CA GLY A 297 14.02 -17.69 -28.93
C GLY A 297 14.36 -16.83 -27.70
N TYR A 298 14.39 -15.51 -27.85
CA TYR A 298 14.65 -14.62 -26.72
C TYR A 298 13.47 -14.58 -25.71
N LEU A 299 12.23 -14.66 -26.17
CA LEU A 299 11.06 -14.82 -25.27
C LEU A 299 11.15 -16.12 -24.47
N ASP A 300 11.62 -17.23 -25.10
CA ASP A 300 11.84 -18.50 -24.40
C ASP A 300 12.92 -18.37 -23.32
N GLU A 301 14.02 -17.69 -23.60
CA GLU A 301 15.09 -17.41 -22.63
C GLU A 301 14.55 -16.56 -21.45
N LEU A 302 13.76 -15.54 -21.74
CA LEU A 302 13.13 -14.67 -20.75
C LEU A 302 12.21 -15.46 -19.82
N LEU A 303 11.30 -16.25 -20.37
CA LEU A 303 10.36 -17.08 -19.59
C LEU A 303 11.10 -18.11 -18.75
N GLN A 304 12.18 -18.71 -19.26
CA GLN A 304 13.06 -19.62 -18.51
C GLN A 304 13.74 -18.91 -17.33
N ALA A 305 14.24 -17.69 -17.54
CA ALA A 305 14.91 -16.91 -16.51
C ALA A 305 13.91 -16.54 -15.41
N TRP A 306 12.74 -16.02 -15.76
CA TRP A 306 11.71 -15.65 -14.80
C TRP A 306 11.13 -16.87 -14.07
N SER A 307 10.97 -18.02 -14.78
CA SER A 307 10.57 -19.28 -14.14
C SER A 307 11.59 -19.70 -13.06
N ARG A 308 12.89 -19.66 -13.35
CA ARG A 308 13.94 -19.99 -12.36
C ARG A 308 13.88 -19.05 -11.14
N LEU A 309 13.67 -17.75 -11.36
CA LEU A 309 13.51 -16.78 -10.27
C LEU A 309 12.29 -17.13 -9.40
N ILE A 310 11.14 -17.33 -10.03
CA ILE A 310 9.89 -17.68 -9.32
C ILE A 310 10.07 -18.99 -8.54
N VAL A 311 10.59 -20.04 -9.16
CA VAL A 311 10.83 -21.34 -8.49
C VAL A 311 11.79 -21.18 -7.30
N SER A 312 12.84 -20.36 -7.43
CA SER A 312 13.75 -20.08 -6.31
C SER A 312 13.03 -19.44 -5.14
N CYS A 313 12.13 -18.49 -5.41
CA CYS A 313 11.29 -17.88 -4.39
C CYS A 313 10.28 -18.89 -3.79
N VAL A 314 9.61 -19.69 -4.62
CA VAL A 314 8.68 -20.74 -4.17
C VAL A 314 9.36 -21.73 -3.24
N CYS A 315 10.59 -22.16 -3.54
CA CYS A 315 11.36 -23.06 -2.67
C CYS A 315 11.69 -22.47 -1.29
N VAL A 316 11.67 -21.15 -1.13
CA VAL A 316 12.06 -20.47 0.13
C VAL A 316 10.85 -20.03 0.94
N ILE A 317 9.77 -19.57 0.29
CA ILE A 317 8.64 -18.92 0.96
C ILE A 317 7.29 -19.62 0.72
N ASP A 318 7.22 -20.56 -0.23
CA ASP A 318 6.02 -21.37 -0.56
C ASP A 318 4.72 -20.54 -0.69
N PRO A 319 4.67 -19.51 -1.58
CA PRO A 319 3.49 -18.67 -1.72
C PRO A 319 2.37 -19.43 -2.45
N GLY A 320 1.12 -19.24 -2.02
CA GLY A 320 -0.05 -19.76 -2.73
C GLY A 320 -0.22 -19.15 -4.14
N ARG A 321 0.26 -17.92 -4.31
CA ARG A 321 0.15 -17.20 -5.61
C ARG A 321 1.35 -16.31 -5.86
N VAL A 322 1.76 -16.25 -7.15
CA VAL A 322 2.72 -15.28 -7.68
C VAL A 322 1.97 -14.33 -8.61
N LEU A 323 2.08 -13.02 -8.35
CA LEU A 323 1.54 -11.98 -9.22
C LEU A 323 2.64 -11.35 -10.06
N LEU A 324 2.40 -11.24 -11.36
CA LEU A 324 3.27 -10.56 -12.32
C LEU A 324 2.84 -9.09 -12.42
N SER A 325 3.74 -8.16 -12.18
CA SER A 325 3.50 -6.72 -12.15
C SER A 325 4.51 -5.94 -12.98
N GLY A 326 4.18 -4.72 -13.35
CA GLY A 326 5.00 -3.91 -14.25
C GLY A 326 5.07 -4.55 -15.64
N ALA A 327 6.24 -4.55 -16.26
CA ALA A 327 6.46 -5.16 -17.58
C ALA A 327 6.10 -6.65 -17.62
N ALA A 328 6.25 -7.38 -16.51
CA ALA A 328 5.87 -8.79 -16.46
C ALA A 328 4.36 -9.02 -16.65
N ALA A 329 3.52 -8.05 -16.30
CA ALA A 329 2.09 -8.11 -16.54
C ALA A 329 1.70 -7.92 -18.02
N GLU A 330 2.65 -7.48 -18.86
CA GLU A 330 2.45 -7.27 -20.29
C GLU A 330 2.64 -8.54 -21.15
N LEU A 331 3.00 -9.67 -20.54
CA LEU A 331 2.94 -10.97 -21.22
C LEU A 331 1.51 -11.25 -21.70
N ASP A 332 1.33 -11.88 -22.85
CA ASP A 332 0.02 -12.39 -23.28
C ASP A 332 -0.39 -13.66 -22.51
N ASP A 333 -1.62 -14.12 -22.72
CA ASP A 333 -2.14 -15.30 -22.01
C ASP A 333 -1.32 -16.55 -22.29
N ALA A 334 -0.88 -16.75 -23.53
CA ALA A 334 -0.06 -17.90 -23.92
C ALA A 334 1.29 -17.93 -23.21
N ALA A 335 1.95 -16.78 -23.08
CA ALA A 335 3.21 -16.65 -22.36
C ALA A 335 3.04 -16.85 -20.85
N VAL A 336 1.94 -16.35 -20.26
CA VAL A 336 1.61 -16.59 -18.84
C VAL A 336 1.34 -18.07 -18.59
N ASP A 337 0.56 -18.75 -19.44
CA ASP A 337 0.27 -20.19 -19.33
C ASP A 337 1.56 -21.04 -19.46
N ARG A 338 2.47 -20.63 -20.34
CA ARG A 338 3.79 -21.28 -20.48
C ARG A 338 4.62 -21.07 -19.21
N LEU A 339 4.66 -19.85 -18.67
CA LEU A 339 5.39 -19.54 -17.42
C LEU A 339 4.81 -20.34 -16.24
N GLN A 340 3.48 -20.40 -16.12
CA GLN A 340 2.77 -21.24 -15.13
C GLN A 340 3.18 -22.71 -15.26
N SER A 341 3.21 -23.23 -16.49
CA SER A 341 3.59 -24.64 -16.77
C SER A 341 5.04 -24.92 -16.40
N MET A 342 5.96 -23.98 -16.70
CA MET A 342 7.39 -24.10 -16.36
C MET A 342 7.60 -24.06 -14.84
N VAL A 343 6.90 -23.16 -14.13
CA VAL A 343 6.94 -23.08 -12.67
C VAL A 343 6.38 -24.36 -12.06
N GLY A 344 5.21 -24.82 -12.51
CA GLY A 344 4.57 -26.04 -12.01
C GLY A 344 5.37 -27.34 -12.24
N ALA A 345 6.19 -27.37 -13.30
CA ALA A 345 7.08 -28.51 -13.58
C ALA A 345 8.33 -28.56 -12.68
N ALA A 346 8.76 -27.42 -12.13
CA ALA A 346 10.01 -27.30 -11.39
C ALA A 346 9.83 -26.98 -9.90
N ALA A 347 8.70 -26.43 -9.50
CA ALA A 347 8.41 -26.08 -8.11
C ALA A 347 8.03 -27.31 -7.27
N PRO A 348 8.36 -27.33 -5.96
CA PRO A 348 8.01 -28.44 -5.06
C PRO A 348 6.53 -28.44 -4.66
N SER A 349 5.83 -27.35 -4.84
CA SER A 349 4.42 -27.14 -4.50
C SER A 349 3.64 -26.49 -5.63
N ALA A 350 2.31 -26.64 -5.61
CA ALA A 350 1.44 -25.99 -6.58
C ALA A 350 1.31 -24.50 -6.24
N THR A 351 1.90 -23.65 -7.06
CA THR A 351 1.82 -22.19 -6.95
C THR A 351 1.15 -21.63 -8.20
N GLU A 352 0.17 -20.77 -8.02
CA GLU A 352 -0.54 -20.15 -9.12
C GLU A 352 0.20 -18.88 -9.59
N VAL A 353 0.40 -18.74 -10.92
CA VAL A 353 0.99 -17.54 -11.53
C VAL A 353 -0.09 -16.75 -12.25
N ARG A 354 -0.31 -15.50 -11.84
CA ARG A 354 -1.31 -14.59 -12.44
C ARG A 354 -0.72 -13.21 -12.69
N ARG A 355 -1.41 -12.41 -13.49
CA ARG A 355 -1.12 -10.98 -13.58
C ARG A 355 -1.72 -10.23 -12.41
N ALA A 356 -1.03 -9.22 -11.93
CA ALA A 356 -1.57 -8.17 -11.07
C ALA A 356 -2.70 -7.41 -11.81
N VAL A 357 -3.70 -6.94 -11.08
CA VAL A 357 -4.90 -6.33 -11.69
C VAL A 357 -5.04 -4.83 -11.39
N LEU A 358 -4.38 -4.33 -10.35
CA LEU A 358 -4.49 -2.91 -9.98
C LEU A 358 -3.56 -2.00 -10.79
N GLY A 359 -2.57 -2.57 -11.50
CA GLY A 359 -1.60 -1.80 -12.30
C GLY A 359 -0.92 -0.69 -11.48
N ASP A 360 -0.80 0.52 -12.05
CA ASP A 360 -0.19 1.68 -11.40
C ASP A 360 -0.89 2.12 -10.11
N ARG A 361 -2.14 1.70 -9.90
CA ARG A 361 -2.89 2.02 -8.68
C ARG A 361 -2.50 1.14 -7.49
N ALA A 362 -1.83 0.02 -7.69
CA ALA A 362 -1.49 -0.93 -6.63
C ALA A 362 -0.69 -0.26 -5.50
N VAL A 363 0.30 0.56 -5.85
CA VAL A 363 1.17 1.25 -4.89
C VAL A 363 0.39 2.21 -3.99
N LEU A 364 -0.52 3.01 -4.55
CA LEU A 364 -1.32 3.97 -3.79
C LEU A 364 -2.40 3.26 -2.96
N HIS A 365 -3.02 2.18 -3.46
CA HIS A 365 -3.93 1.35 -2.66
C HIS A 365 -3.23 0.76 -1.41
N GLY A 366 -2.04 0.21 -1.58
CA GLY A 366 -1.24 -0.28 -0.46
C GLY A 366 -0.84 0.84 0.50
N ALA A 367 -0.43 2.00 -0.02
CA ALA A 367 -0.09 3.15 0.79
C ALA A 367 -1.30 3.67 1.60
N VAL A 368 -2.51 3.74 1.01
CA VAL A 368 -3.74 4.08 1.75
C VAL A 368 -3.97 3.10 2.91
N SER A 369 -3.88 1.80 2.67
CA SER A 369 -4.03 0.77 3.71
C SER A 369 -3.02 0.97 4.86
N TYR A 370 -1.78 1.30 4.53
CA TYR A 370 -0.73 1.56 5.51
C TYR A 370 -0.95 2.88 6.29
N ALA A 371 -1.41 3.92 5.61
CA ALA A 371 -1.73 5.19 6.26
C ALA A 371 -2.90 5.03 7.24
N LEU A 372 -3.94 4.26 6.87
CA LEU A 372 -5.06 3.90 7.76
C LEU A 372 -4.58 3.10 8.99
N SER A 373 -3.69 2.15 8.79
CA SER A 373 -3.10 1.35 9.88
C SER A 373 -2.27 2.22 10.82
N ALA A 374 -1.47 3.16 10.29
CA ALA A 374 -0.69 4.11 11.08
C ALA A 374 -1.58 5.06 11.90
N ALA A 375 -2.65 5.56 11.27
CA ALA A 375 -3.65 6.40 11.95
C ALA A 375 -4.32 5.64 13.11
N ALA A 376 -4.71 4.37 12.90
CA ALA A 376 -5.30 3.51 13.92
C ALA A 376 -4.30 3.20 15.07
N ALA A 377 -3.03 2.94 14.77
CA ALA A 377 -2.00 2.70 15.77
C ALA A 377 -1.76 3.95 16.64
N GLY A 378 -1.77 5.15 16.05
CA GLY A 378 -1.71 6.41 16.80
C GLY A 378 -2.87 6.58 17.79
N LEU A 379 -4.06 6.11 17.44
CA LEU A 379 -5.22 6.09 18.35
C LEU A 379 -5.10 5.01 19.44
N SER A 380 -4.54 3.84 19.10
CA SER A 380 -4.38 2.73 20.05
C SER A 380 -3.43 3.05 21.20
N THR A 381 -2.44 3.93 21.02
CA THR A 381 -1.56 4.38 22.11
C THR A 381 -2.31 5.20 23.19
N LEU A 382 -3.51 5.68 22.89
CA LEU A 382 -4.37 6.40 23.83
C LEU A 382 -5.31 5.47 24.61
N LEU A 383 -5.52 4.24 24.11
CA LEU A 383 -6.36 3.23 24.78
C LEU A 383 -5.51 2.38 25.74
N PRO A 384 -6.02 1.98 26.93
CA PRO A 384 -5.38 0.99 27.76
C PRO A 384 -5.32 -0.35 26.98
N ALA A 385 -4.23 -1.09 27.17
CA ALA A 385 -4.16 -2.47 26.66
C ALA A 385 -5.32 -3.29 27.27
N PRO A 386 -5.93 -4.21 26.48
CA PRO A 386 -7.03 -5.04 26.95
C PRO A 386 -6.69 -5.89 28.17
#